data_fe611f4d8c3e28af81a48fd7c0273b0a
#
_entry.id   fe611f4d8c3e28af81a48fd7c0273b0a
#
_cell.length_a   1.000
_cell.length_b   1.000
_cell.length_c   1.000
_cell.angle_alpha   90.00
_cell.angle_beta   90.00
_cell.angle_gamma   90.00
#
_symmetry.space_group_name_H-M   'P 1'
#
loop_
_entity.id
_entity.type
_entity.pdbx_description
1 polymer ?
#
loop_
_entity_poly.entity_id
_entity_poly.type
_entity_poly.pdbx_seq_one_letter_code
_entity_poly.pdbx_strand_id
1 'polypeptide(L)'
;SDAYIIEDTPIYFDWFTLNQENNINNFFYRLHRIVLTLICMEFQEIFSILNVTSVFFTEESLSTLGDLDYIINRINQELSVQFRSDRQNILKLLKDYLLESKSNNLSDEISFIGTNSFNLVWQDVCAVIKNNSLDKKLSELGYTYKHMVEKLTYLKNIIDKPKWRQKGSDQYDTTNTLMPDIVTFENDNLVIYDAKYYNTSFDENGNISNVPGIESLTKQILYELAYRDFATENHLIIAKNSFLMPTERDEDYILGTGSLGLLKNHTNGDINDITIEMIAAERAFHQYLK
;
A
#
# COMPACT_ATOMS: atom_id res chain seq x y z
N SER A 1 -1.11 21.37 42.38
CA SER A 1 -2.41 20.71 42.48
C SER A 1 -2.49 20.10 43.85
N ASP A 2 -3.46 20.60 44.65
CA ASP A 2 -3.67 20.12 46.01
C ASP A 2 -4.48 18.81 45.91
N ALA A 3 -3.91 17.75 46.48
CA ALA A 3 -4.62 16.48 46.57
C ALA A 3 -5.37 16.44 47.91
N TYR A 4 -6.64 16.07 47.88
CA TYR A 4 -7.41 15.73 49.09
C TYR A 4 -7.23 14.26 49.39
N ILE A 5 -6.83 13.94 50.62
CA ILE A 5 -6.62 12.54 51.06
C ILE A 5 -7.90 12.09 51.75
N ILE A 6 -8.58 11.07 51.22
CA ILE A 6 -9.72 10.40 51.80
C ILE A 6 -9.33 8.93 51.95
N GLU A 7 -9.31 8.43 53.20
CA GLU A 7 -8.93 7.04 53.54
C GLU A 7 -7.60 6.60 52.88
N ASP A 8 -6.53 7.38 53.07
CA ASP A 8 -5.19 7.17 52.50
C ASP A 8 -5.09 7.15 50.98
N THR A 9 -6.16 7.53 50.27
CA THR A 9 -6.16 7.65 48.78
C THR A 9 -6.16 9.11 48.36
N PRO A 10 -5.16 9.57 47.58
CA PRO A 10 -5.16 10.94 47.08
C PRO A 10 -6.20 11.13 45.96
N ILE A 11 -7.12 12.06 46.14
CA ILE A 11 -8.13 12.46 45.14
C ILE A 11 -7.76 13.83 44.61
N TYR A 12 -7.63 13.95 43.31
CA TYR A 12 -7.35 15.20 42.60
C TYR A 12 -8.63 15.71 41.97
N PHE A 13 -9.08 16.88 42.36
CA PHE A 13 -10.30 17.51 41.79
C PHE A 13 -10.02 18.38 40.59
N ASP A 14 -8.76 18.81 40.40
CA ASP A 14 -8.37 19.65 39.28
C ASP A 14 -7.72 18.85 38.19
N TRP A 15 -8.45 18.60 37.12
CA TRP A 15 -7.90 18.05 35.90
C TRP A 15 -7.38 19.22 35.05
N PHE A 16 -6.08 19.36 34.96
CA PHE A 16 -5.50 20.23 33.95
C PHE A 16 -5.64 19.54 32.60
N THR A 17 -6.65 19.92 31.83
CA THR A 17 -6.66 19.61 30.41
C THR A 17 -5.58 20.46 29.75
N LEU A 18 -4.49 19.82 29.29
CA LEU A 18 -3.57 20.46 28.37
C LEU A 18 -4.34 20.71 27.06
N ASN A 19 -4.88 21.92 26.91
CA ASN A 19 -5.30 22.37 25.59
C ASN A 19 -4.06 22.42 24.72
N GLN A 20 -3.97 21.51 23.74
CA GLN A 20 -2.99 21.64 22.67
C GLN A 20 -3.41 22.80 21.79
N GLU A 21 -3.03 24.01 22.15
CA GLU A 21 -3.06 25.13 21.21
C GLU A 21 -1.97 24.90 20.18
N ASN A 22 -2.33 24.94 18.89
CA ASN A 22 -1.38 24.95 17.80
C ASN A 22 -0.57 26.25 17.89
N ASN A 23 0.58 26.19 18.56
CA ASN A 23 1.48 27.33 18.62
C ASN A 23 2.16 27.48 17.26
N ILE A 24 1.57 28.34 16.42
CA ILE A 24 2.06 28.66 15.07
C ILE A 24 3.48 29.26 15.08
N ASN A 25 3.91 29.81 16.22
CA ASN A 25 5.24 30.36 16.44
C ASN A 25 6.25 29.31 16.90
N ASN A 26 5.84 28.06 17.08
CA ASN A 26 6.75 26.99 17.46
C ASN A 26 7.82 26.78 16.38
N PHE A 27 9.08 26.73 16.80
CA PHE A 27 10.23 26.59 15.91
C PHE A 27 10.10 25.41 14.95
N PHE A 28 9.75 24.21 15.46
CA PHE A 28 9.65 23.00 14.64
C PHE A 28 8.41 23.01 13.73
N TYR A 29 7.33 23.64 14.15
CA TYR A 29 6.16 23.85 13.29
C TYR A 29 6.49 24.74 12.10
N ARG A 30 7.20 25.87 12.33
CA ARG A 30 7.66 26.78 11.28
C ARG A 30 8.68 26.08 10.36
N LEU A 31 9.68 25.40 10.92
CA LEU A 31 10.68 24.63 10.17
C LEU A 31 10.03 23.61 9.26
N HIS A 32 9.07 22.83 9.76
CA HIS A 32 8.35 21.81 8.97
C HIS A 32 7.62 22.45 7.78
N ARG A 33 6.92 23.56 7.98
CA ARG A 33 6.22 24.28 6.91
C ARG A 33 7.18 24.82 5.86
N ILE A 34 8.32 25.38 6.27
CA ILE A 34 9.35 25.89 5.35
C ILE A 34 9.89 24.73 4.50
N VAL A 35 10.29 23.62 5.12
CA VAL A 35 10.84 22.46 4.40
C VAL A 35 9.80 21.87 3.44
N LEU A 36 8.55 21.71 3.86
CA LEU A 36 7.49 21.23 2.95
C LEU A 36 7.27 22.17 1.76
N THR A 37 7.35 23.48 1.97
CA THR A 37 7.26 24.45 0.87
C THR A 37 8.45 24.32 -0.09
N LEU A 38 9.67 24.15 0.43
CA LEU A 38 10.86 23.94 -0.40
C LEU A 38 10.76 22.66 -1.23
N ILE A 39 10.33 21.56 -0.63
CA ILE A 39 10.09 20.28 -1.32
C ILE A 39 9.04 20.47 -2.42
N CYS A 40 7.92 21.15 -2.13
CA CYS A 40 6.89 21.41 -3.15
C CYS A 40 7.41 22.26 -4.31
N MET A 41 8.31 23.21 -4.07
CA MET A 41 8.93 24.03 -5.12
C MET A 41 9.95 23.22 -5.94
N GLU A 42 10.81 22.47 -5.27
CA GLU A 42 11.88 21.68 -5.90
C GLU A 42 11.30 20.56 -6.79
N PHE A 43 10.24 19.89 -6.34
CA PHE A 43 9.63 18.74 -7.03
C PHE A 43 8.32 19.08 -7.74
N GLN A 44 8.06 20.34 -8.04
CA GLN A 44 6.80 20.80 -8.65
C GLN A 44 6.43 20.06 -9.94
N GLU A 45 7.40 19.80 -10.82
CA GLU A 45 7.19 19.09 -12.08
C GLU A 45 6.77 17.63 -11.83
N ILE A 46 7.42 16.97 -10.89
CA ILE A 46 7.12 15.58 -10.51
C ILE A 46 5.72 15.49 -9.88
N PHE A 47 5.38 16.40 -8.99
CA PHE A 47 4.04 16.45 -8.39
C PHE A 47 2.95 16.69 -9.44
N SER A 48 3.25 17.50 -10.46
CA SER A 48 2.34 17.69 -11.61
C SER A 48 2.11 16.40 -12.40
N ILE A 49 3.18 15.63 -12.67
CA ILE A 49 3.09 14.34 -13.35
C ILE A 49 2.26 13.33 -12.54
N LEU A 50 2.45 13.34 -11.22
CA LEU A 50 1.77 12.43 -10.29
C LEU A 50 0.35 12.90 -9.88
N ASN A 51 -0.15 14.00 -10.44
CA ASN A 51 -1.40 14.65 -10.03
C ASN A 51 -1.49 14.95 -8.51
N VAL A 52 -0.35 15.20 -7.88
CA VAL A 52 -0.28 15.64 -6.49
C VAL A 52 -0.34 17.16 -6.44
N THR A 53 -1.29 17.68 -5.66
CA THR A 53 -1.43 19.13 -5.50
C THR A 53 -0.26 19.69 -4.71
N SER A 54 0.54 20.56 -5.31
CA SER A 54 1.58 21.31 -4.60
C SER A 54 0.94 22.35 -3.70
N VAL A 55 1.31 22.35 -2.42
CA VAL A 55 0.78 23.29 -1.42
C VAL A 55 1.90 24.15 -0.87
N PHE A 56 1.74 25.47 -0.95
CA PHE A 56 2.64 26.41 -0.32
C PHE A 56 2.18 26.69 1.11
N PHE A 57 2.95 26.23 2.10
CA PHE A 57 2.59 26.31 3.51
C PHE A 57 3.01 27.63 4.16
N THR A 58 4.02 28.31 3.63
CA THR A 58 4.56 29.57 4.21
C THR A 58 5.39 30.34 3.19
N GLU A 59 5.48 31.65 3.37
CA GLU A 59 6.41 32.53 2.65
C GLU A 59 7.74 32.72 3.40
N GLU A 60 7.87 32.14 4.60
CA GLU A 60 9.08 32.21 5.39
C GLU A 60 10.21 31.41 4.74
N SER A 61 11.46 31.88 4.92
CA SER A 61 12.67 31.18 4.49
C SER A 61 13.42 30.56 5.68
N LEU A 62 14.30 29.59 5.43
CA LEU A 62 15.13 28.98 6.46
C LEU A 62 15.95 30.02 7.24
N SER A 63 16.44 31.10 6.59
CA SER A 63 17.22 32.16 7.21
C SER A 63 16.47 32.90 8.32
N THR A 64 15.13 32.87 8.33
CA THR A 64 14.32 33.46 9.42
C THR A 64 14.40 32.67 10.72
N LEU A 65 14.80 31.39 10.66
CA LEU A 65 14.97 30.50 11.80
C LEU A 65 16.41 30.47 12.33
N GLY A 66 17.38 30.97 11.56
CA GLY A 66 18.80 30.96 11.84
C GLY A 66 19.62 30.33 10.73
N ASP A 67 20.91 30.15 10.99
CA ASP A 67 21.80 29.42 10.08
C ASP A 67 21.56 27.92 10.18
N LEU A 68 22.04 27.18 9.19
CA LEU A 68 21.80 25.74 9.09
C LEU A 68 22.38 24.98 10.31
N ASP A 69 23.56 25.36 10.76
CA ASP A 69 24.22 24.70 11.90
C ASP A 69 23.41 24.91 13.20
N TYR A 70 22.83 26.08 13.38
CA TYR A 70 21.91 26.35 14.48
C TYR A 70 20.64 25.50 14.38
N ILE A 71 20.03 25.42 13.19
CA ILE A 71 18.82 24.61 12.96
C ILE A 71 19.10 23.13 13.25
N ILE A 72 20.20 22.58 12.76
CA ILE A 72 20.59 21.17 12.99
C ILE A 72 20.84 20.90 14.48
N ASN A 73 21.51 21.84 15.18
CA ASN A 73 21.73 21.73 16.63
C ASN A 73 20.38 21.70 17.39
N ARG A 74 19.43 22.54 17.01
CA ARG A 74 18.08 22.54 17.61
C ARG A 74 17.35 21.24 17.37
N ILE A 75 17.43 20.65 16.18
CA ILE A 75 16.85 19.35 15.87
C ILE A 75 17.49 18.25 16.74
N ASN A 76 18.83 18.24 16.88
CA ASN A 76 19.53 17.25 17.70
C ASN A 76 19.15 17.36 19.19
N GLN A 77 19.01 18.57 19.71
CA GLN A 77 18.54 18.80 21.08
C GLN A 77 17.12 18.25 21.28
N GLU A 78 16.19 18.53 20.37
CA GLU A 78 14.83 18.01 20.45
C GLU A 78 14.78 16.49 20.33
N LEU A 79 15.57 15.90 19.44
CA LEU A 79 15.69 14.44 19.29
C LEU A 79 16.16 13.76 20.58
N SER A 80 17.01 14.41 21.38
CA SER A 80 17.53 13.85 22.63
C SER A 80 16.49 13.77 23.75
N VAL A 81 15.43 14.57 23.68
CA VAL A 81 14.36 14.64 24.69
C VAL A 81 13.01 14.15 24.20
N GLN A 82 12.87 13.87 22.90
CA GLN A 82 11.62 13.41 22.31
C GLN A 82 11.45 11.90 22.47
N PHE A 83 10.36 11.47 23.09
CA PHE A 83 10.05 10.05 23.31
C PHE A 83 9.04 9.46 22.32
N ARG A 84 8.33 10.30 21.57
CA ARG A 84 7.36 9.84 20.57
C ARG A 84 8.06 9.50 19.27
N SER A 85 7.96 8.24 18.83
CA SER A 85 8.63 7.74 17.63
C SER A 85 8.16 8.42 16.34
N ASP A 86 6.88 8.79 16.23
CA ASP A 86 6.36 9.55 15.10
C ASP A 86 7.03 10.93 14.96
N ARG A 87 7.21 11.65 16.07
CA ARG A 87 7.90 12.95 16.08
C ARG A 87 9.40 12.81 15.84
N GLN A 88 10.03 11.77 16.41
CA GLN A 88 11.44 11.48 16.14
C GLN A 88 11.69 11.23 14.65
N ASN A 89 10.80 10.49 13.98
CA ASN A 89 10.92 10.22 12.55
C ASN A 89 10.81 11.49 11.72
N ILE A 90 9.86 12.38 12.02
CA ILE A 90 9.74 13.67 11.35
C ILE A 90 11.01 14.51 11.53
N LEU A 91 11.53 14.61 12.75
CA LEU A 91 12.76 15.38 13.03
C LEU A 91 13.99 14.80 12.29
N LYS A 92 14.11 13.48 12.18
CA LYS A 92 15.17 12.83 11.40
C LYS A 92 15.05 13.15 9.92
N LEU A 93 13.85 13.02 9.34
CA LEU A 93 13.62 13.37 7.94
C LEU A 93 13.92 14.84 7.63
N LEU A 94 13.51 15.77 8.50
CA LEU A 94 13.83 17.18 8.36
C LEU A 94 15.34 17.42 8.39
N LYS A 95 16.07 16.75 9.30
CA LYS A 95 17.53 16.83 9.41
C LYS A 95 18.21 16.30 8.15
N ASP A 96 17.79 15.12 7.67
CA ASP A 96 18.39 14.47 6.51
C ASP A 96 18.21 15.35 5.26
N TYR A 97 17.01 15.85 5.01
CA TYR A 97 16.75 16.79 3.91
C TYR A 97 17.64 18.04 3.96
N LEU A 98 17.81 18.65 5.15
CA LEU A 98 18.61 19.85 5.31
C LEU A 98 20.12 19.59 5.13
N LEU A 99 20.61 18.41 5.48
CA LEU A 99 22.02 18.02 5.29
C LEU A 99 22.30 17.68 3.82
N GLU A 100 21.39 17.00 3.14
CA GLU A 100 21.51 16.70 1.71
C GLU A 100 21.49 17.98 0.87
N SER A 101 20.61 18.92 1.15
CA SER A 101 20.57 20.21 0.45
C SER A 101 21.87 21.02 0.58
N LYS A 102 22.67 20.80 1.64
CA LYS A 102 24.00 21.40 1.81
C LYS A 102 25.06 20.74 0.93
N SER A 103 24.95 19.41 0.70
CA SER A 103 25.91 18.67 -0.14
C SER A 103 25.72 18.94 -1.64
N ASN A 104 24.49 19.15 -2.07
CA ASN A 104 24.14 19.38 -3.48
C ASN A 104 24.63 20.73 -4.06
N ASN A 105 25.15 21.65 -3.24
CA ASN A 105 25.81 22.87 -3.71
C ASN A 105 27.24 22.65 -4.26
N LEU A 106 27.73 21.39 -4.31
CA LEU A 106 29.13 21.07 -4.66
C LEU A 106 29.30 20.10 -5.82
N SER A 107 28.24 19.55 -6.40
CA SER A 107 28.37 18.66 -7.56
C SER A 107 27.10 18.68 -8.43
N ASP A 108 27.25 18.53 -9.74
CA ASP A 108 26.18 18.23 -10.72
C ASP A 108 25.65 16.79 -10.47
N GLU A 109 25.40 16.42 -9.22
CA GLU A 109 24.92 15.08 -8.89
C GLU A 109 23.43 14.97 -9.18
N ILE A 110 23.09 13.92 -9.88
CA ILE A 110 21.71 13.54 -10.21
C ILE A 110 21.00 13.24 -8.88
N SER A 111 19.97 14.01 -8.56
CA SER A 111 19.10 13.71 -7.43
C SER A 111 18.17 12.56 -7.80
N PHE A 112 18.19 11.48 -7.05
CA PHE A 112 17.27 10.36 -7.21
C PHE A 112 16.11 10.50 -6.24
N ILE A 113 14.90 10.53 -6.77
CA ILE A 113 13.69 10.33 -5.98
C ILE A 113 13.25 8.90 -6.20
N GLY A 114 13.08 8.17 -5.10
CA GLY A 114 12.66 6.78 -5.15
C GLY A 114 11.64 6.43 -4.08
N THR A 115 10.96 5.34 -4.29
CA THR A 115 10.12 4.70 -3.29
C THR A 115 10.63 3.28 -3.02
N ASN A 116 10.62 2.86 -1.77
CA ASN A 116 10.86 1.46 -1.40
C ASN A 116 9.58 0.60 -1.49
N SER A 117 8.46 1.20 -1.92
CA SER A 117 7.14 0.58 -2.05
C SER A 117 6.62 0.60 -3.49
N PHE A 118 7.50 0.52 -4.48
CA PHE A 118 7.13 0.55 -5.88
C PHE A 118 6.20 -0.61 -6.30
N ASN A 119 6.22 -1.71 -5.54
CA ASN A 119 5.26 -2.79 -5.68
C ASN A 119 3.79 -2.31 -5.55
N LEU A 120 3.50 -1.32 -4.72
CA LEU A 120 2.16 -0.73 -4.59
C LEU A 120 1.78 0.07 -5.85
N VAL A 121 2.74 0.82 -6.41
CA VAL A 121 2.54 1.53 -7.69
C VAL A 121 2.25 0.53 -8.80
N TRP A 122 3.01 -0.57 -8.87
CA TRP A 122 2.78 -1.63 -9.84
C TRP A 122 1.41 -2.29 -9.68
N GLN A 123 0.97 -2.50 -8.46
CA GLN A 123 -0.36 -3.03 -8.16
C GLN A 123 -1.47 -2.10 -8.70
N ASP A 124 -1.36 -0.79 -8.48
CA ASP A 124 -2.31 0.20 -8.99
C ASP A 124 -2.32 0.24 -10.53
N VAL A 125 -1.14 0.22 -11.15
CA VAL A 125 -1.01 0.14 -12.61
C VAL A 125 -1.72 -1.11 -13.15
N CYS A 126 -1.44 -2.27 -12.58
CA CYS A 126 -2.09 -3.52 -12.96
C CYS A 126 -3.61 -3.48 -12.77
N ALA A 127 -4.09 -2.88 -11.68
CA ALA A 127 -5.52 -2.74 -11.41
C ALA A 127 -6.24 -1.93 -12.49
N VAL A 128 -5.62 -0.85 -12.96
CA VAL A 128 -6.17 -0.02 -14.03
C VAL A 128 -6.15 -0.73 -15.38
N ILE A 129 -5.00 -1.27 -15.80
CA ILE A 129 -4.87 -1.90 -17.13
C ILE A 129 -5.69 -3.19 -17.28
N LYS A 130 -5.97 -3.89 -16.18
CA LYS A 130 -6.81 -5.10 -16.15
C LYS A 130 -8.26 -4.82 -15.78
N ASN A 131 -8.68 -3.55 -15.69
CA ASN A 131 -10.06 -3.14 -15.39
C ASN A 131 -10.60 -3.78 -14.10
N ASN A 132 -9.85 -3.64 -12.99
CA ASN A 132 -10.23 -4.23 -11.71
C ASN A 132 -11.69 -3.93 -11.34
N SER A 133 -12.41 -4.95 -10.93
CA SER A 133 -13.84 -4.87 -10.60
C SER A 133 -14.15 -5.07 -9.11
N LEU A 134 -13.14 -5.23 -8.25
CA LEU A 134 -13.32 -5.49 -6.81
C LEU A 134 -14.19 -4.44 -6.11
N ASP A 135 -14.07 -3.17 -6.50
CA ASP A 135 -14.83 -2.06 -5.92
C ASP A 135 -16.16 -1.79 -6.64
N LYS A 136 -16.56 -2.63 -7.59
CA LYS A 136 -17.87 -2.54 -8.23
C LYS A 136 -18.90 -3.36 -7.46
N LYS A 137 -20.13 -2.87 -7.45
CA LYS A 137 -21.26 -3.62 -6.87
C LYS A 137 -21.63 -4.79 -7.76
N LEU A 138 -22.03 -5.91 -7.15
CA LEU A 138 -22.50 -7.08 -7.91
C LEU A 138 -23.67 -6.73 -8.83
N SER A 139 -24.56 -5.84 -8.39
CA SER A 139 -25.69 -5.38 -9.23
C SER A 139 -25.26 -4.57 -10.46
N GLU A 140 -24.16 -3.85 -10.38
CA GLU A 140 -23.58 -3.09 -11.51
C GLU A 140 -22.92 -4.04 -12.53
N LEU A 141 -22.42 -5.18 -12.03
CA LEU A 141 -21.80 -6.22 -12.85
C LEU A 141 -22.81 -7.21 -13.42
N GLY A 142 -24.09 -7.12 -13.00
CA GLY A 142 -25.14 -8.05 -13.43
C GLY A 142 -25.10 -9.40 -12.71
N TYR A 143 -24.39 -9.51 -11.59
CA TYR A 143 -24.21 -10.75 -10.82
C TYR A 143 -24.92 -10.70 -9.48
N THR A 144 -25.18 -11.89 -8.92
CA THR A 144 -25.79 -12.11 -7.60
C THR A 144 -24.97 -13.10 -6.80
N TYR A 145 -25.18 -13.13 -5.47
CA TYR A 145 -24.60 -14.14 -4.61
C TYR A 145 -25.52 -14.44 -3.43
N LYS A 146 -25.93 -15.69 -3.27
CA LYS A 146 -27.04 -16.14 -2.39
C LYS A 146 -26.90 -15.79 -0.91
N HIS A 147 -25.67 -15.60 -0.43
CA HIS A 147 -25.40 -15.24 0.97
C HIS A 147 -25.41 -13.75 1.23
N MET A 148 -25.65 -12.94 0.20
CA MET A 148 -25.58 -11.50 0.26
C MET A 148 -26.93 -10.88 -0.11
N VAL A 149 -27.70 -10.57 0.94
CA VAL A 149 -29.10 -10.12 0.84
C VAL A 149 -29.23 -8.66 0.36
N GLU A 150 -28.14 -7.90 0.28
CA GLU A 150 -28.22 -6.46 0.01
C GLU A 150 -27.70 -6.09 -1.38
N LYS A 151 -28.47 -5.27 -2.08
CA LYS A 151 -28.12 -4.64 -3.38
C LYS A 151 -26.83 -3.81 -3.37
N LEU A 152 -26.16 -3.70 -2.22
CA LEU A 152 -24.96 -2.88 -1.99
C LEU A 152 -23.67 -3.71 -1.88
N THR A 153 -23.73 -5.01 -2.12
CA THR A 153 -22.54 -5.86 -1.97
C THR A 153 -21.56 -5.66 -3.11
N TYR A 154 -20.32 -5.40 -2.74
CA TYR A 154 -19.20 -5.26 -3.65
C TYR A 154 -18.54 -6.61 -3.93
N LEU A 155 -17.92 -6.75 -5.11
CA LEU A 155 -17.21 -7.98 -5.50
C LEU A 155 -16.10 -8.35 -4.50
N LYS A 156 -15.42 -7.39 -3.91
CA LYS A 156 -14.41 -7.62 -2.87
C LYS A 156 -14.93 -8.27 -1.59
N ASN A 157 -16.24 -8.26 -1.36
CA ASN A 157 -16.86 -8.82 -0.16
C ASN A 157 -17.28 -10.29 -0.33
N ILE A 158 -16.98 -10.92 -1.47
CA ILE A 158 -17.29 -12.34 -1.72
C ILE A 158 -16.59 -13.26 -0.73
N ILE A 159 -15.38 -12.92 -0.33
CA ILE A 159 -14.62 -13.71 0.63
C ILE A 159 -15.02 -13.31 2.06
N ASP A 160 -15.58 -14.26 2.79
CA ASP A 160 -15.99 -14.07 4.18
C ASP A 160 -14.80 -13.72 5.09
N LYS A 161 -15.09 -12.95 6.12
CA LYS A 161 -14.09 -12.66 7.16
C LYS A 161 -13.88 -13.87 8.05
N PRO A 162 -12.63 -14.13 8.51
CA PRO A 162 -12.36 -15.16 9.51
C PRO A 162 -13.15 -14.94 10.79
N LYS A 163 -13.71 -16.01 11.33
CA LYS A 163 -14.52 -16.01 12.55
C LYS A 163 -13.76 -16.65 13.68
N TRP A 164 -13.67 -15.96 14.80
CA TRP A 164 -12.97 -16.43 16.00
C TRP A 164 -13.96 -16.62 17.15
N ARG A 165 -13.82 -17.70 17.89
CA ARG A 165 -14.65 -17.98 19.05
C ARG A 165 -13.78 -18.30 20.26
N GLN A 166 -13.94 -17.54 21.32
CA GLN A 166 -13.40 -17.90 22.65
C GLN A 166 -14.28 -18.98 23.26
N LYS A 167 -13.70 -19.95 23.99
CA LYS A 167 -14.46 -21.01 24.67
C LYS A 167 -15.47 -20.38 25.66
N GLY A 168 -16.77 -20.63 25.43
CA GLY A 168 -17.84 -20.14 26.30
C GLY A 168 -18.34 -18.71 26.01
N SER A 169 -17.94 -18.11 24.88
CA SER A 169 -18.38 -16.76 24.47
C SER A 169 -18.93 -16.73 23.05
N ASP A 170 -19.42 -15.56 22.66
CA ASP A 170 -19.87 -15.30 21.29
C ASP A 170 -18.74 -15.33 20.26
N GLN A 171 -19.12 -15.42 19.01
CA GLN A 171 -18.21 -15.40 17.87
C GLN A 171 -17.90 -13.95 17.47
N TYR A 172 -16.64 -13.69 17.14
CA TYR A 172 -16.16 -12.38 16.68
C TYR A 172 -15.56 -12.50 15.28
N ASP A 173 -15.89 -11.56 14.41
CA ASP A 173 -15.29 -11.43 13.09
C ASP A 173 -14.02 -10.59 13.16
N THR A 174 -13.00 -10.93 12.35
CA THR A 174 -11.84 -10.06 12.19
C THR A 174 -12.15 -8.89 11.26
N THR A 175 -11.31 -7.85 11.30
CA THR A 175 -11.45 -6.69 10.40
C THR A 175 -11.04 -7.02 8.97
N ASN A 176 -10.07 -7.94 8.78
CA ASN A 176 -9.45 -8.26 7.50
C ASN A 176 -9.82 -9.67 7.05
N THR A 177 -9.90 -9.85 5.73
CA THR A 177 -10.03 -11.14 5.06
C THR A 177 -9.00 -11.27 3.94
N LEU A 178 -8.97 -12.44 3.30
CA LEU A 178 -8.23 -12.62 2.06
C LEU A 178 -8.83 -11.72 0.98
N MET A 179 -7.99 -10.98 0.28
CA MET A 179 -8.42 -10.12 -0.82
C MET A 179 -7.37 -10.19 -1.93
N PRO A 180 -7.74 -10.65 -3.14
CA PRO A 180 -6.87 -10.59 -4.30
C PRO A 180 -6.61 -9.13 -4.70
N ASP A 181 -5.53 -8.87 -5.40
CA ASP A 181 -5.23 -7.53 -5.89
C ASP A 181 -6.21 -7.09 -6.98
N ILE A 182 -6.57 -8.02 -7.88
CA ILE A 182 -7.42 -7.74 -9.03
C ILE A 182 -8.35 -8.93 -9.29
N VAL A 183 -9.64 -8.62 -9.44
CA VAL A 183 -10.64 -9.54 -10.01
C VAL A 183 -11.37 -8.82 -11.12
N THR A 184 -11.42 -9.44 -12.28
CA THR A 184 -12.06 -8.88 -13.47
C THR A 184 -12.80 -9.93 -14.26
N PHE A 185 -13.50 -9.51 -15.31
CA PHE A 185 -14.26 -10.39 -16.19
C PHE A 185 -13.77 -10.23 -17.62
N GLU A 186 -13.39 -11.34 -18.25
CA GLU A 186 -12.93 -11.39 -19.64
C GLU A 186 -13.78 -12.39 -20.41
N ASN A 187 -14.51 -11.95 -21.44
CA ASN A 187 -15.41 -12.81 -22.24
C ASN A 187 -16.37 -13.65 -21.38
N ASP A 188 -17.01 -13.02 -20.40
CA ASP A 188 -17.93 -13.66 -19.44
C ASP A 188 -17.27 -14.72 -18.53
N ASN A 189 -15.96 -14.69 -18.40
CA ASN A 189 -15.21 -15.51 -17.45
C ASN A 189 -14.63 -14.67 -16.32
N LEU A 190 -14.55 -15.24 -15.13
CA LEU A 190 -13.87 -14.65 -13.99
C LEU A 190 -12.37 -14.85 -14.13
N VAL A 191 -11.62 -13.79 -13.89
CA VAL A 191 -10.15 -13.80 -13.92
C VAL A 191 -9.61 -13.19 -12.64
N ILE A 192 -8.61 -13.84 -12.04
CA ILE A 192 -7.99 -13.43 -10.79
C ILE A 192 -6.53 -13.14 -11.06
N TYR A 193 -6.08 -11.94 -10.66
CA TYR A 193 -4.69 -11.53 -10.78
C TYR A 193 -4.14 -11.06 -9.44
N ASP A 194 -2.85 -11.27 -9.25
CA ASP A 194 -2.06 -10.73 -8.14
C ASP A 194 -0.79 -10.07 -8.72
N ALA A 195 -0.62 -8.79 -8.45
CA ALA A 195 0.48 -8.01 -8.98
C ALA A 195 1.75 -8.24 -8.17
N LYS A 196 2.82 -8.65 -8.83
CA LYS A 196 4.12 -8.90 -8.22
C LYS A 196 5.21 -8.09 -8.91
N TYR A 197 5.96 -7.35 -8.14
CA TYR A 197 7.10 -6.58 -8.65
C TYR A 197 8.39 -7.40 -8.49
N TYR A 198 8.54 -8.44 -9.32
CA TYR A 198 9.68 -9.36 -9.31
C TYR A 198 10.34 -9.41 -10.68
N ASN A 199 11.66 -9.57 -10.69
CA ASN A 199 12.43 -9.85 -11.90
C ASN A 199 12.65 -11.38 -12.00
N THR A 200 11.57 -12.09 -12.32
CA THR A 200 11.59 -13.55 -12.44
C THR A 200 12.22 -13.98 -13.75
N SER A 201 13.11 -14.97 -13.70
CA SER A 201 13.78 -15.51 -14.89
C SER A 201 14.05 -16.99 -14.75
N PHE A 202 14.16 -17.68 -15.90
CA PHE A 202 14.71 -19.03 -16.00
C PHE A 202 16.14 -18.95 -16.55
N ASP A 203 17.04 -19.73 -15.98
CA ASP A 203 18.39 -19.91 -16.52
C ASP A 203 18.39 -20.94 -17.68
N GLU A 204 19.55 -21.12 -18.32
CA GLU A 204 19.74 -22.09 -19.42
C GLU A 204 19.46 -23.54 -19.00
N ASN A 205 19.54 -23.86 -17.73
CA ASN A 205 19.28 -25.18 -17.17
C ASN A 205 17.82 -25.37 -16.74
N GLY A 206 16.98 -24.33 -16.91
CA GLY A 206 15.57 -24.34 -16.49
C GLY A 206 15.36 -24.06 -15.01
N ASN A 207 16.39 -23.64 -14.26
CA ASN A 207 16.18 -23.21 -12.88
C ASN A 207 15.54 -21.84 -12.86
N ILE A 208 14.53 -21.68 -12.00
CA ILE A 208 13.82 -20.43 -11.84
C ILE A 208 14.40 -19.61 -10.67
N SER A 209 14.51 -18.31 -10.86
CA SER A 209 14.95 -17.35 -9.81
C SER A 209 13.95 -16.22 -9.61
N ASN A 210 14.00 -15.59 -8.44
CA ASN A 210 13.15 -14.45 -8.06
C ASN A 210 11.66 -14.72 -8.28
N VAL A 211 11.16 -15.85 -7.81
CA VAL A 211 9.73 -16.20 -7.88
C VAL A 211 8.99 -15.86 -6.59
N PRO A 212 7.68 -15.62 -6.68
CA PRO A 212 6.83 -15.55 -5.49
C PRO A 212 6.93 -16.83 -4.66
N GLY A 213 7.10 -16.66 -3.35
CA GLY A 213 7.21 -17.79 -2.43
C GLY A 213 5.93 -18.63 -2.31
N ILE A 214 6.03 -19.75 -1.59
CA ILE A 214 4.93 -20.69 -1.35
C ILE A 214 3.69 -20.00 -0.75
N GLU A 215 3.88 -18.96 0.04
CA GLU A 215 2.79 -18.17 0.63
C GLU A 215 1.95 -17.49 -0.45
N SER A 216 2.59 -16.88 -1.46
CA SER A 216 1.92 -16.24 -2.59
C SER A 216 1.16 -17.25 -3.45
N LEU A 217 1.78 -18.40 -3.75
CA LEU A 217 1.11 -19.50 -4.46
C LEU A 217 -0.11 -20.00 -3.70
N THR A 218 0.02 -20.20 -2.39
CA THR A 218 -1.10 -20.66 -1.55
C THR A 218 -2.23 -19.65 -1.51
N LYS A 219 -1.92 -18.36 -1.34
CA LYS A 219 -2.93 -17.28 -1.37
C LYS A 219 -3.68 -17.24 -2.69
N GLN A 220 -2.98 -17.38 -3.80
CA GLN A 220 -3.58 -17.34 -5.14
C GLN A 220 -4.53 -18.52 -5.36
N ILE A 221 -4.18 -19.70 -4.89
CA ILE A 221 -5.06 -20.87 -4.92
C ILE A 221 -6.29 -20.66 -4.01
N LEU A 222 -6.09 -20.10 -2.82
CA LEU A 222 -7.19 -19.79 -1.90
C LEU A 222 -8.17 -18.76 -2.48
N TYR A 223 -7.69 -17.77 -3.24
CA TYR A 223 -8.56 -16.84 -3.95
C TYR A 223 -9.46 -17.56 -4.96
N GLU A 224 -8.88 -18.44 -5.77
CA GLU A 224 -9.64 -19.24 -6.73
C GLU A 224 -10.73 -20.08 -6.03
N LEU A 225 -10.36 -20.78 -4.96
CA LEU A 225 -11.30 -21.59 -4.19
C LEU A 225 -12.42 -20.73 -3.57
N ALA A 226 -12.08 -19.54 -3.05
CA ALA A 226 -13.05 -18.66 -2.42
C ALA A 226 -14.06 -18.04 -3.40
N TYR A 227 -13.66 -17.80 -4.66
CA TYR A 227 -14.55 -17.31 -5.71
C TYR A 227 -15.33 -18.40 -6.45
N ARG A 228 -15.05 -19.68 -6.19
CA ARG A 228 -15.64 -20.80 -6.95
C ARG A 228 -17.17 -20.87 -6.82
N ASP A 229 -17.71 -20.72 -5.62
CA ASP A 229 -19.15 -20.75 -5.40
C ASP A 229 -19.85 -19.58 -6.08
N PHE A 230 -19.28 -18.39 -6.01
CA PHE A 230 -19.76 -17.21 -6.74
C PHE A 230 -19.75 -17.43 -8.25
N ALA A 231 -18.67 -17.96 -8.79
CA ALA A 231 -18.55 -18.26 -10.21
C ALA A 231 -19.61 -19.30 -10.65
N THR A 232 -19.77 -20.37 -9.88
CA THR A 232 -20.76 -21.42 -10.16
C THR A 232 -22.19 -20.87 -10.15
N GLU A 233 -22.54 -20.05 -9.15
CA GLU A 233 -23.89 -19.47 -9.04
C GLU A 233 -24.23 -18.55 -10.22
N ASN A 234 -23.21 -17.87 -10.77
CA ASN A 234 -23.39 -16.96 -11.89
C ASN A 234 -23.03 -17.58 -13.25
N HIS A 235 -22.88 -18.90 -13.33
CA HIS A 235 -22.52 -19.63 -14.57
C HIS A 235 -21.21 -19.14 -15.21
N LEU A 236 -20.27 -18.66 -14.38
CA LEU A 236 -18.95 -18.22 -14.79
C LEU A 236 -17.94 -19.35 -14.66
N ILE A 237 -16.90 -19.30 -15.49
CA ILE A 237 -15.71 -20.14 -15.34
C ILE A 237 -14.59 -19.25 -14.82
N ILE A 238 -13.82 -19.75 -13.85
CA ILE A 238 -12.56 -19.08 -13.48
C ILE A 238 -11.54 -19.48 -14.53
N ALA A 239 -11.41 -18.64 -15.56
CA ALA A 239 -10.63 -18.98 -16.75
C ALA A 239 -9.12 -18.80 -16.55
N LYS A 240 -8.75 -17.94 -15.60
CA LYS A 240 -7.36 -17.57 -15.40
C LYS A 240 -7.08 -17.19 -13.95
N ASN A 241 -5.91 -17.62 -13.47
CA ASN A 241 -5.38 -17.27 -12.17
C ASN A 241 -3.87 -16.98 -12.37
N SER A 242 -3.45 -15.72 -12.24
CA SER A 242 -2.11 -15.32 -12.69
C SER A 242 -1.41 -14.33 -11.77
N PHE A 243 -0.08 -14.40 -11.75
CA PHE A 243 0.78 -13.32 -11.30
C PHE A 243 1.10 -12.38 -12.46
N LEU A 244 0.98 -11.06 -12.23
CA LEU A 244 1.35 -10.02 -13.19
C LEU A 244 2.70 -9.42 -12.77
N MET A 245 3.73 -9.60 -13.58
CA MET A 245 5.08 -9.11 -13.32
C MET A 245 5.54 -8.16 -14.42
N PRO A 246 6.32 -7.12 -14.10
CA PRO A 246 6.82 -6.19 -15.12
C PRO A 246 7.93 -6.84 -15.95
N THR A 247 7.99 -6.43 -17.22
CA THR A 247 9.12 -6.72 -18.10
C THR A 247 9.53 -5.45 -18.86
N GLU A 248 10.81 -5.37 -19.21
CA GLU A 248 11.37 -4.33 -20.08
C GLU A 248 11.13 -4.62 -21.58
N ARG A 249 10.57 -5.78 -21.92
CA ARG A 249 10.21 -6.09 -23.31
C ARG A 249 8.99 -5.28 -23.74
N ASP A 250 8.89 -5.00 -25.03
CA ASP A 250 7.80 -4.20 -25.60
C ASP A 250 6.45 -4.91 -25.63
N GLU A 251 6.44 -6.24 -25.47
CA GLU A 251 5.24 -7.08 -25.56
C GLU A 251 5.03 -7.92 -24.30
N ASP A 252 3.75 -8.15 -23.97
CA ASP A 252 3.37 -9.09 -22.92
C ASP A 252 3.61 -10.53 -23.38
N TYR A 253 4.05 -11.37 -22.44
CA TYR A 253 4.21 -12.80 -22.71
C TYR A 253 4.01 -13.63 -21.45
N ILE A 254 3.72 -14.92 -21.67
CA ILE A 254 3.67 -15.90 -20.57
C ILE A 254 5.07 -16.43 -20.36
N LEU A 255 5.60 -16.26 -19.15
CA LEU A 255 6.91 -16.80 -18.76
C LEU A 255 6.84 -18.28 -18.41
N GLY A 256 5.75 -18.71 -17.78
CA GLY A 256 5.57 -20.08 -17.32
C GLY A 256 4.38 -20.22 -16.38
N THR A 257 4.32 -21.31 -15.64
CA THR A 257 3.29 -21.60 -14.65
C THR A 257 3.89 -22.07 -13.33
N GLY A 258 3.16 -21.79 -12.23
CA GLY A 258 3.46 -22.33 -10.92
C GLY A 258 2.30 -23.21 -10.43
N SER A 259 2.60 -24.30 -9.75
CA SER A 259 1.57 -25.15 -9.15
C SER A 259 1.99 -25.64 -7.77
N LEU A 260 1.00 -26.00 -6.96
CA LEU A 260 1.21 -26.60 -5.65
C LEU A 260 0.58 -28.01 -5.63
N GLY A 261 1.40 -29.01 -5.93
CA GLY A 261 0.95 -30.40 -6.12
C GLY A 261 0.15 -30.95 -4.93
N LEU A 262 0.47 -30.55 -3.70
CA LEU A 262 -0.27 -30.94 -2.50
C LEU A 262 -1.77 -30.55 -2.62
N LEU A 263 -2.06 -29.31 -2.98
CA LEU A 263 -3.44 -28.84 -3.10
C LEU A 263 -4.13 -29.41 -4.34
N LYS A 264 -3.42 -29.52 -5.45
CA LYS A 264 -3.94 -30.09 -6.70
C LYS A 264 -4.41 -31.54 -6.52
N ASN A 265 -3.67 -32.34 -5.76
CA ASN A 265 -4.02 -33.73 -5.46
C ASN A 265 -5.28 -33.85 -4.58
N HIS A 266 -5.51 -32.89 -3.69
CA HIS A 266 -6.68 -32.89 -2.79
C HIS A 266 -7.94 -32.30 -3.40
N THR A 267 -7.84 -31.59 -4.52
CA THR A 267 -8.97 -30.94 -5.22
C THR A 267 -9.35 -31.65 -6.52
N ASN A 268 -8.92 -32.90 -6.72
CA ASN A 268 -9.17 -33.72 -7.92
C ASN A 268 -8.73 -33.04 -9.24
N GLY A 269 -7.74 -32.15 -9.18
CA GLY A 269 -7.26 -31.45 -10.36
C GLY A 269 -8.06 -30.20 -10.77
N ASP A 270 -9.10 -29.84 -10.01
CA ASP A 270 -10.01 -28.71 -10.32
C ASP A 270 -9.43 -27.31 -10.09
N ILE A 271 -8.14 -27.20 -9.74
CA ILE A 271 -7.47 -25.91 -9.53
C ILE A 271 -6.58 -25.59 -10.72
N ASN A 272 -6.67 -24.37 -11.20
CA ASN A 272 -5.82 -23.88 -12.27
C ASN A 272 -4.35 -23.80 -11.83
N ASP A 273 -3.42 -24.09 -12.75
CA ASP A 273 -2.04 -23.68 -12.58
C ASP A 273 -1.96 -22.15 -12.61
N ILE A 274 -1.16 -21.58 -11.73
CA ILE A 274 -0.99 -20.13 -11.65
C ILE A 274 -0.05 -19.70 -12.77
N THR A 275 -0.55 -18.91 -13.71
CA THR A 275 0.24 -18.40 -14.82
C THR A 275 1.13 -17.24 -14.37
N ILE A 276 2.35 -17.16 -14.88
CA ILE A 276 3.23 -16.01 -14.70
C ILE A 276 3.17 -15.20 -15.99
N GLU A 277 2.46 -14.06 -15.95
CA GLU A 277 2.32 -13.13 -17.06
C GLU A 277 3.32 -11.98 -16.89
N MET A 278 4.17 -11.81 -17.88
CA MET A 278 5.09 -10.67 -17.97
C MET A 278 4.41 -9.56 -18.76
N ILE A 279 4.25 -8.41 -18.14
CA ILE A 279 3.55 -7.24 -18.70
C ILE A 279 4.58 -6.20 -19.10
N ALA A 280 4.51 -5.72 -20.34
CA ALA A 280 5.35 -4.64 -20.85
C ALA A 280 5.18 -3.37 -20.00
N ALA A 281 6.17 -3.07 -19.15
CA ALA A 281 6.04 -2.05 -18.10
C ALA A 281 5.84 -0.67 -18.69
N GLU A 282 6.60 -0.27 -19.71
CA GLU A 282 6.48 1.03 -20.35
C GLU A 282 5.07 1.26 -20.91
N ARG A 283 4.53 0.26 -21.62
CA ARG A 283 3.17 0.34 -22.18
C ARG A 283 2.12 0.40 -21.06
N ALA A 284 2.29 -0.37 -19.99
CA ALA A 284 1.39 -0.38 -18.85
C ALA A 284 1.34 0.98 -18.15
N PHE A 285 2.49 1.61 -17.91
CA PHE A 285 2.57 2.96 -17.35
C PHE A 285 1.96 4.02 -18.28
N HIS A 286 2.23 3.96 -19.58
CA HIS A 286 1.59 4.87 -20.53
C HIS A 286 0.06 4.73 -20.59
N GLN A 287 -0.47 3.53 -20.39
CA GLN A 287 -1.92 3.32 -20.32
C GLN A 287 -2.50 3.82 -18.99
N TYR A 288 -1.79 3.66 -17.91
CA TYR A 288 -2.18 4.12 -16.57
C TYR A 288 -2.27 5.66 -16.48
N LEU A 289 -1.39 6.38 -17.17
CA LEU A 289 -1.31 7.83 -17.13
C LEU A 289 -2.32 8.54 -18.08
N LYS A 290 -3.08 7.82 -18.89
CA LYS A 290 -4.16 8.33 -19.75
C LYS A 290 -5.48 8.43 -19.03
#